data_04cab1002b1e5a38f9ac224dbfdfe3a4
#
_entry.id   04cab1002b1e5a38f9ac224dbfdfe3a4
#
_cell.length_a   1.000
_cell.length_b   1.000
_cell.length_c   1.000
_cell.angle_alpha   90.00
_cell.angle_beta   90.00
_cell.angle_gamma   90.00
#
_symmetry.space_group_name_H-M   'P 1'
#
loop_
_entity.id
_entity.type
_entity.pdbx_description
1 polymer ?
#
loop_
_entity_poly.entity_id
_entity_poly.type
_entity_poly.pdbx_seq_one_letter_code
_entity_poly.pdbx_strand_id
1 'polypeptide(L)'
;MSSAPENPVLDGVHARLLESNPDRIDAALAADLKNAGIEVMTGSHSREQFSGASLVIPSPGMPLLKLLEIMGEAAKGPDAPEIMAETEFAYRHLGGEGIAAVTGTSGKTTTVSLIAAMLREGGKKVFLGGNIGTPLSEYILGGEKADVVVLELSSFQLQACTHFHAHVAAIPNITPNHLDYHKDMAEYTEAKFRIFRNQTPEDLAILSPALREEAERHHLRSRVMYFEACGRFRKMQLIGRHNEENAEVAWQVAREFGVDLEAAERAVESFKPIPHRLERVCEKHGVLYVNDSKATTVSSLETALKAMNRPVLLLCGGKWKGGDLKALIPLVREKVRCVAGFGASREIFESAWKGVVPMEWYPTLKPAVESLYHKAVSGDVILLSPATASFDLYKGMAFRGQDFKNIVGGLA
;
A
#
# COMPACT_ATOMS: atom_id res chain seq x y z
N MET A 1 22.08 -18.83 33.28
CA MET A 1 21.88 -19.66 32.10
C MET A 1 20.38 -19.73 31.87
N SER A 2 19.87 -18.81 31.07
CA SER A 2 18.45 -18.78 30.67
C SER A 2 18.36 -19.64 29.41
N SER A 3 17.68 -20.77 29.50
CA SER A 3 17.33 -21.59 28.35
C SER A 3 16.47 -20.75 27.40
N ALA A 4 16.90 -20.63 26.16
CA ALA A 4 16.05 -20.10 25.08
C ALA A 4 14.72 -20.89 25.09
N PRO A 5 13.57 -20.25 24.83
CA PRO A 5 12.32 -20.98 24.75
C PRO A 5 12.43 -22.00 23.60
N GLU A 6 12.21 -23.27 23.91
CA GLU A 6 12.01 -24.31 22.90
C GLU A 6 10.88 -23.86 22.00
N ASN A 7 11.14 -23.80 20.72
CA ASN A 7 10.19 -23.33 19.71
C ASN A 7 9.28 -24.51 19.32
N PRO A 8 8.06 -24.65 19.87
CA PRO A 8 7.23 -25.85 19.70
C PRO A 8 6.63 -26.00 18.30
N VAL A 9 6.89 -25.04 17.40
CA VAL A 9 6.22 -24.98 16.08
C VAL A 9 6.89 -25.88 15.03
N LEU A 10 8.10 -26.38 15.27
CA LEU A 10 8.87 -27.13 14.27
C LEU A 10 9.06 -28.63 14.60
N ASP A 11 8.45 -29.16 15.64
CA ASP A 11 8.52 -30.61 15.91
C ASP A 11 7.89 -31.42 14.76
N GLY A 12 8.75 -32.02 13.94
CA GLY A 12 8.37 -32.81 12.77
C GLY A 12 8.17 -32.02 11.47
N VAL A 13 8.41 -30.72 11.42
CA VAL A 13 8.33 -29.92 10.20
C VAL A 13 9.72 -29.69 9.63
N HIS A 14 9.96 -30.12 8.39
CA HIS A 14 11.15 -29.74 7.62
C HIS A 14 10.86 -28.48 6.80
N ALA A 15 11.50 -27.35 7.17
CA ALA A 15 11.34 -26.08 6.46
C ALA A 15 12.54 -25.79 5.54
N ARG A 16 12.27 -25.27 4.35
CA ARG A 16 13.27 -24.76 3.39
C ARG A 16 13.00 -23.30 3.08
N LEU A 17 14.03 -22.50 3.09
CA LEU A 17 14.00 -21.12 2.56
C LEU A 17 14.68 -21.10 1.18
N LEU A 18 13.94 -20.69 0.16
CA LEU A 18 14.44 -20.50 -1.20
C LEU A 18 14.60 -19.01 -1.48
N GLU A 19 15.84 -18.53 -1.67
CA GLU A 19 16.12 -17.14 -1.98
C GLU A 19 16.99 -17.02 -3.26
N SER A 20 16.44 -16.36 -4.26
CA SER A 20 17.13 -16.21 -5.56
C SER A 20 18.35 -15.29 -5.51
N ASN A 21 18.40 -14.34 -4.58
CA ASN A 21 19.53 -13.44 -4.38
C ASN A 21 20.31 -13.81 -3.11
N PRO A 22 21.50 -14.44 -3.24
CA PRO A 22 22.32 -14.83 -2.09
C PRO A 22 22.68 -13.67 -1.16
N ASP A 23 22.82 -12.46 -1.67
CA ASP A 23 23.22 -11.27 -0.90
C ASP A 23 22.16 -10.83 0.14
N ARG A 24 20.95 -11.38 0.07
CA ARG A 24 19.90 -11.15 1.06
C ARG A 24 20.03 -11.99 2.31
N ILE A 25 20.87 -13.04 2.27
CA ILE A 25 21.14 -13.94 3.38
C ILE A 25 22.54 -13.63 3.90
N ASP A 26 22.66 -12.73 4.86
CA ASP A 26 23.93 -12.49 5.52
C ASP A 26 24.31 -13.65 6.47
N ALA A 27 25.55 -13.63 6.98
CA ALA A 27 26.08 -14.70 7.81
C ALA A 27 25.30 -14.87 9.14
N ALA A 28 24.75 -13.80 9.69
CA ALA A 28 23.98 -13.83 10.94
C ALA A 28 22.63 -14.52 10.70
N LEU A 29 21.88 -14.09 9.67
CA LEU A 29 20.62 -14.69 9.27
C LEU A 29 20.79 -16.16 8.89
N ALA A 30 21.86 -16.51 8.14
CA ALA A 30 22.17 -17.88 7.79
C ALA A 30 22.40 -18.78 9.02
N ALA A 31 23.08 -18.26 10.04
CA ALA A 31 23.30 -18.96 11.30
C ALA A 31 22.00 -19.14 12.08
N ASP A 32 21.16 -18.12 12.16
CA ASP A 32 19.87 -18.18 12.87
C ASP A 32 18.92 -19.18 12.19
N LEU A 33 18.82 -19.17 10.86
CA LEU A 33 18.00 -20.13 10.11
C LEU A 33 18.49 -21.57 10.31
N LYS A 34 19.79 -21.79 10.26
CA LYS A 34 20.38 -23.12 10.51
C LYS A 34 20.13 -23.60 11.95
N ASN A 35 20.25 -22.72 12.93
CA ASN A 35 19.94 -23.03 14.34
C ASN A 35 18.46 -23.38 14.55
N ALA A 36 17.58 -22.76 13.74
CA ALA A 36 16.16 -23.10 13.70
C ALA A 36 15.83 -24.37 12.90
N GLY A 37 16.83 -25.09 12.36
CA GLY A 37 16.63 -26.30 11.57
C GLY A 37 16.09 -26.03 10.15
N ILE A 38 16.22 -24.82 9.64
CA ILE A 38 15.74 -24.40 8.32
C ILE A 38 16.85 -24.61 7.28
N GLU A 39 16.56 -25.41 6.25
CA GLU A 39 17.45 -25.58 5.09
C GLU A 39 17.39 -24.31 4.21
N VAL A 40 18.55 -23.69 3.95
CA VAL A 40 18.64 -22.50 3.10
C VAL A 40 19.23 -22.87 1.75
N MET A 41 18.49 -22.59 0.68
CA MET A 41 18.90 -22.78 -0.70
C MET A 41 18.91 -21.45 -1.43
N THR A 42 20.06 -21.02 -1.94
CA THR A 42 20.23 -19.75 -2.66
C THR A 42 20.47 -19.97 -4.14
N GLY A 43 20.15 -18.94 -4.95
CA GLY A 43 20.33 -18.96 -6.39
C GLY A 43 19.03 -19.20 -7.16
N SER A 44 19.16 -19.52 -8.44
CA SER A 44 17.99 -19.72 -9.32
C SER A 44 17.11 -20.85 -8.82
N HIS A 45 15.79 -20.62 -8.77
CA HIS A 45 14.85 -21.64 -8.38
C HIS A 45 14.73 -22.73 -9.44
N SER A 46 14.66 -24.00 -8.97
CA SER A 46 14.51 -25.17 -9.81
C SER A 46 13.43 -26.10 -9.25
N ARG A 47 12.92 -26.98 -10.10
CA ARG A 47 11.85 -27.93 -9.76
C ARG A 47 12.22 -28.87 -8.60
N GLU A 48 13.48 -29.29 -8.53
CA GLU A 48 13.97 -30.22 -7.53
C GLU A 48 13.86 -29.69 -6.10
N GLN A 49 13.90 -28.36 -5.94
CA GLN A 49 13.77 -27.68 -4.65
C GLN A 49 12.37 -27.84 -4.02
N PHE A 50 11.37 -28.16 -4.83
CA PHE A 50 9.98 -28.38 -4.36
C PHE A 50 9.66 -29.87 -4.12
N SER A 51 10.60 -30.76 -4.38
CA SER A 51 10.39 -32.21 -4.18
C SER A 51 10.10 -32.52 -2.72
N GLY A 52 9.00 -33.26 -2.46
CA GLY A 52 8.57 -33.63 -1.14
C GLY A 52 7.99 -32.52 -0.28
N ALA A 53 7.81 -31.33 -0.84
CA ALA A 53 7.10 -30.25 -0.15
C ALA A 53 5.59 -30.58 -0.06
N SER A 54 5.01 -30.40 1.12
CA SER A 54 3.55 -30.45 1.33
C SER A 54 2.90 -29.06 1.27
N LEU A 55 3.70 -28.01 1.49
CA LEU A 55 3.26 -26.63 1.51
C LEU A 55 4.33 -25.71 0.87
N VAL A 56 3.88 -24.75 0.06
CA VAL A 56 4.73 -23.71 -0.51
C VAL A 56 4.11 -22.35 -0.18
N ILE A 57 4.88 -21.49 0.49
CA ILE A 57 4.49 -20.11 0.82
C ILE A 57 5.36 -19.15 -0.02
N PRO A 58 4.87 -18.65 -1.17
CA PRO A 58 5.64 -17.73 -1.99
C PRO A 58 5.70 -16.33 -1.38
N SER A 59 6.83 -15.66 -1.58
CA SER A 59 6.89 -14.20 -1.41
C SER A 59 5.83 -13.50 -2.26
N PRO A 60 5.16 -12.44 -1.78
CA PRO A 60 4.12 -11.73 -2.55
C PRO A 60 4.60 -11.17 -3.90
N GLY A 61 5.92 -10.95 -4.06
CA GLY A 61 6.53 -10.52 -5.33
C GLY A 61 6.72 -11.62 -6.37
N MET A 62 6.48 -12.91 -6.01
CA MET A 62 6.58 -14.03 -6.95
C MET A 62 5.23 -14.25 -7.64
N PRO A 63 5.12 -14.02 -8.97
CA PRO A 63 3.89 -14.33 -9.70
C PRO A 63 3.52 -15.80 -9.61
N LEU A 64 2.27 -16.10 -9.28
CA LEU A 64 1.81 -17.48 -9.08
C LEU A 64 2.01 -18.33 -10.34
N LEU A 65 1.74 -17.78 -11.52
CA LEU A 65 1.98 -18.48 -12.79
C LEU A 65 3.45 -18.83 -12.97
N LYS A 66 4.37 -17.91 -12.66
CA LYS A 66 5.80 -18.16 -12.73
C LYS A 66 6.25 -19.23 -11.72
N LEU A 67 5.69 -19.22 -10.53
CA LEU A 67 5.94 -20.26 -9.53
C LEU A 67 5.50 -21.63 -10.06
N LEU A 68 4.30 -21.74 -10.61
CA LEU A 68 3.77 -22.98 -11.19
C LEU A 68 4.61 -23.48 -12.39
N GLU A 69 5.13 -22.56 -13.20
CA GLU A 69 6.05 -22.90 -14.31
C GLU A 69 7.37 -23.50 -13.76
N ILE A 70 7.95 -22.90 -12.72
CA ILE A 70 9.17 -23.40 -12.07
C ILE A 70 8.93 -24.78 -11.45
N MET A 71 7.82 -24.96 -10.75
CA MET A 71 7.46 -26.24 -10.10
C MET A 71 7.16 -27.33 -11.13
N GLY A 72 6.62 -26.97 -12.30
CA GLY A 72 6.31 -27.92 -13.38
C GLY A 72 5.39 -29.05 -12.91
N GLU A 73 5.83 -30.31 -13.11
CA GLU A 73 5.05 -31.49 -12.70
C GLU A 73 4.88 -31.61 -11.16
N ALA A 74 5.77 -31.00 -10.36
CA ALA A 74 5.63 -31.00 -8.90
C ALA A 74 4.40 -30.20 -8.43
N ALA A 75 3.83 -29.32 -9.27
CA ALA A 75 2.60 -28.59 -8.98
C ALA A 75 1.33 -29.35 -9.39
N LYS A 76 1.43 -30.60 -9.86
CA LYS A 76 0.33 -31.38 -10.41
C LYS A 76 0.14 -32.69 -9.67
N GLY A 77 -1.09 -33.17 -9.70
CA GLY A 77 -1.45 -34.51 -9.13
C GLY A 77 -1.80 -34.47 -7.64
N PRO A 78 -2.10 -35.63 -7.05
CA PRO A 78 -2.59 -35.71 -5.68
C PRO A 78 -1.52 -35.38 -4.61
N ASP A 79 -0.25 -35.46 -4.98
CA ASP A 79 0.89 -35.19 -4.09
C ASP A 79 1.44 -33.76 -4.30
N ALA A 80 0.74 -32.91 -5.08
CA ALA A 80 1.15 -31.52 -5.28
C ALA A 80 1.05 -30.73 -3.97
N PRO A 81 2.07 -29.90 -3.63
CA PRO A 81 2.02 -29.11 -2.42
C PRO A 81 0.88 -28.09 -2.46
N GLU A 82 0.28 -27.82 -1.32
CA GLU A 82 -0.61 -26.68 -1.18
C GLU A 82 0.20 -25.39 -1.37
N ILE A 83 -0.31 -24.45 -2.19
CA ILE A 83 0.30 -23.13 -2.36
C ILE A 83 -0.60 -22.13 -1.68
N MET A 84 -0.08 -21.41 -0.68
CA MET A 84 -0.83 -20.38 0.03
C MET A 84 0.00 -19.15 0.35
N ALA A 85 -0.65 -17.99 0.44
CA ALA A 85 -0.02 -16.77 0.92
C ALA A 85 0.36 -16.87 2.41
N GLU A 86 1.38 -16.11 2.84
CA GLU A 86 1.70 -15.93 4.26
C GLU A 86 0.46 -15.53 5.07
N THR A 87 -0.34 -14.61 4.54
CA THR A 87 -1.58 -14.16 5.16
C THR A 87 -2.60 -15.28 5.36
N GLU A 88 -2.74 -16.18 4.37
CA GLU A 88 -3.60 -17.37 4.49
C GLU A 88 -3.09 -18.34 5.55
N PHE A 89 -1.78 -18.57 5.56
CA PHE A 89 -1.14 -19.43 6.56
C PHE A 89 -1.37 -18.89 7.97
N ALA A 90 -1.08 -17.62 8.19
CA ALA A 90 -1.28 -16.98 9.48
C ALA A 90 -2.76 -16.91 9.89
N TYR A 91 -3.66 -16.63 8.93
CA TYR A 91 -5.11 -16.61 9.16
C TYR A 91 -5.62 -17.91 9.78
N ARG A 92 -5.12 -19.09 9.31
CA ARG A 92 -5.50 -20.41 9.85
C ARG A 92 -5.10 -20.63 11.30
N HIS A 93 -4.27 -19.75 11.87
CA HIS A 93 -3.82 -19.79 13.27
C HIS A 93 -4.42 -18.67 14.14
N LEU A 94 -5.36 -17.87 13.61
CA LEU A 94 -6.09 -16.87 14.39
C LEU A 94 -7.03 -17.51 15.40
N GLY A 95 -7.20 -16.88 16.55
CA GLY A 95 -7.96 -17.40 17.70
C GLY A 95 -9.41 -16.92 17.76
N GLY A 96 -9.98 -16.40 16.68
CA GLY A 96 -11.37 -15.88 16.62
C GLY A 96 -11.48 -14.35 16.74
N GLU A 97 -10.39 -13.63 16.48
CA GLU A 97 -10.38 -12.17 16.36
C GLU A 97 -11.33 -11.69 15.25
N GLY A 98 -11.94 -10.54 15.42
CA GLY A 98 -12.67 -9.88 14.35
C GLY A 98 -11.72 -9.44 13.23
N ILE A 99 -12.04 -9.69 11.96
CA ILE A 99 -11.16 -9.34 10.85
C ILE A 99 -11.79 -8.26 9.98
N ALA A 100 -11.06 -7.12 9.86
CA ALA A 100 -11.33 -6.06 8.90
C ALA A 100 -10.23 -6.08 7.83
N ALA A 101 -10.58 -6.22 6.56
CA ALA A 101 -9.61 -6.30 5.47
C ALA A 101 -9.87 -5.26 4.39
N VAL A 102 -8.82 -4.63 3.88
CA VAL A 102 -8.91 -3.65 2.80
C VAL A 102 -7.95 -4.00 1.67
N THR A 103 -8.49 -4.09 0.46
CA THR A 103 -7.70 -4.11 -0.77
C THR A 103 -8.13 -2.97 -1.69
N GLY A 104 -7.57 -2.88 -2.86
CA GLY A 104 -7.85 -1.83 -3.85
C GLY A 104 -6.58 -1.38 -4.55
N THR A 105 -6.68 -0.44 -5.48
CA THR A 105 -5.50 0.13 -6.15
C THR A 105 -4.85 1.19 -5.27
N SER A 106 -5.59 2.21 -4.88
CA SER A 106 -5.11 3.35 -4.09
C SER A 106 -5.88 3.49 -2.77
N GLY A 107 -5.31 4.21 -1.80
CA GLY A 107 -5.98 4.54 -0.54
C GLY A 107 -5.94 3.47 0.55
N LYS A 108 -5.56 2.23 0.25
CA LYS A 108 -5.52 1.10 1.21
C LYS A 108 -4.89 1.47 2.56
N THR A 109 -3.64 1.92 2.54
CA THR A 109 -2.87 2.25 3.75
C THR A 109 -3.56 3.32 4.59
N THR A 110 -4.08 4.37 3.96
CA THR A 110 -4.83 5.42 4.65
C THR A 110 -6.09 4.86 5.28
N THR A 111 -6.85 4.06 4.53
CA THR A 111 -8.10 3.46 4.99
C THR A 111 -7.86 2.54 6.20
N VAL A 112 -6.92 1.59 6.13
CA VAL A 112 -6.65 0.69 7.27
C VAL A 112 -6.10 1.44 8.49
N SER A 113 -5.31 2.49 8.27
CA SER A 113 -4.80 3.33 9.37
C SER A 113 -5.92 4.11 10.05
N LEU A 114 -6.88 4.63 9.28
CA LEU A 114 -8.07 5.30 9.81
C LEU A 114 -8.99 4.30 10.54
N ILE A 115 -9.21 3.09 9.99
CA ILE A 115 -9.94 2.01 10.66
C ILE A 115 -9.31 1.73 12.02
N ALA A 116 -8.01 1.49 12.04
CA ALA A 116 -7.29 1.20 13.29
C ALA A 116 -7.37 2.35 14.30
N ALA A 117 -7.30 3.61 13.85
CA ALA A 117 -7.45 4.77 14.72
C ALA A 117 -8.86 4.85 15.32
N MET A 118 -9.90 4.69 14.50
CA MET A 118 -11.29 4.71 14.96
C MET A 118 -11.61 3.56 15.93
N LEU A 119 -11.13 2.35 15.64
CA LEU A 119 -11.31 1.19 16.52
C LEU A 119 -10.63 1.39 17.88
N ARG A 120 -9.39 1.92 17.89
CA ARG A 120 -8.65 2.23 19.12
C ARG A 120 -9.32 3.32 19.94
N GLU A 121 -9.81 4.39 19.29
CA GLU A 121 -10.57 5.45 19.95
C GLU A 121 -11.89 4.90 20.53
N GLY A 122 -12.50 3.90 19.87
CA GLY A 122 -13.64 3.13 20.37
C GLY A 122 -13.28 2.07 21.42
N GLY A 123 -12.03 2.07 21.95
CA GLY A 123 -11.60 1.21 23.06
C GLY A 123 -11.20 -0.22 22.66
N LYS A 124 -11.04 -0.54 21.37
CA LYS A 124 -10.62 -1.87 20.90
C LYS A 124 -9.11 -2.03 20.90
N LYS A 125 -8.64 -3.22 21.25
CA LYS A 125 -7.26 -3.65 20.97
C LYS A 125 -7.15 -4.01 19.50
N VAL A 126 -6.21 -3.38 18.77
CA VAL A 126 -6.13 -3.50 17.32
C VAL A 126 -4.73 -3.90 16.89
N PHE A 127 -4.63 -5.01 16.17
CA PHE A 127 -3.50 -5.29 15.30
C PHE A 127 -3.72 -4.60 13.94
N LEU A 128 -2.70 -3.96 13.41
CA LEU A 128 -2.69 -3.35 12.07
C LEU A 128 -1.48 -3.85 11.31
N GLY A 129 -1.70 -4.55 10.20
CA GLY A 129 -0.60 -5.13 9.44
C GLY A 129 -0.99 -5.68 8.06
N GLY A 130 -0.27 -6.70 7.62
CA GLY A 130 -0.42 -7.34 6.31
C GLY A 130 0.55 -6.80 5.27
N ASN A 131 0.05 -6.24 4.16
CA ASN A 131 0.90 -5.62 3.12
C ASN A 131 1.63 -4.34 3.58
N ILE A 132 1.35 -3.89 4.78
CA ILE A 132 2.02 -2.77 5.47
C ILE A 132 2.46 -3.18 6.87
N GLY A 133 3.55 -2.55 7.34
CA GLY A 133 4.03 -2.75 8.71
C GLY A 133 4.37 -4.20 9.00
N THR A 134 3.73 -4.78 10.01
CA THR A 134 3.98 -6.11 10.54
C THR A 134 3.19 -7.17 9.77
N PRO A 135 3.82 -8.27 9.29
CA PRO A 135 3.11 -9.40 8.69
C PRO A 135 2.15 -10.06 9.70
N LEU A 136 1.10 -10.73 9.19
CA LEU A 136 0.14 -11.40 10.07
C LEU A 136 0.77 -12.58 10.83
N SER A 137 1.74 -13.27 10.23
CA SER A 137 2.51 -14.34 10.88
C SER A 137 3.30 -13.83 12.09
N GLU A 138 3.86 -12.64 12.05
CA GLU A 138 4.58 -12.04 13.19
C GLU A 138 3.61 -11.72 14.34
N TYR A 139 2.38 -11.29 14.04
CA TYR A 139 1.32 -11.11 15.04
C TYR A 139 1.01 -12.44 15.77
N ILE A 140 0.85 -13.54 15.02
CA ILE A 140 0.61 -14.86 15.61
C ILE A 140 1.74 -15.26 16.55
N LEU A 141 2.99 -15.06 16.13
CA LEU A 141 4.18 -15.38 16.94
C LEU A 141 4.32 -14.48 18.18
N GLY A 142 3.82 -13.25 18.12
CA GLY A 142 3.89 -12.29 19.23
C GLY A 142 3.01 -12.62 20.44
N GLY A 143 2.01 -13.48 20.28
CA GLY A 143 1.15 -13.98 21.36
C GLY A 143 0.18 -12.97 21.97
N GLU A 144 0.22 -11.71 21.58
CA GLU A 144 -0.76 -10.69 22.00
C GLU A 144 -2.07 -10.87 21.22
N LYS A 145 -3.22 -10.85 21.93
CA LYS A 145 -4.53 -10.96 21.29
C LYS A 145 -5.16 -9.59 21.09
N ALA A 146 -5.51 -9.29 19.85
CA ALA A 146 -6.33 -8.13 19.47
C ALA A 146 -7.83 -8.49 19.51
N ASP A 147 -8.69 -7.51 19.71
CA ASP A 147 -10.13 -7.66 19.49
C ASP A 147 -10.43 -7.65 17.99
N VAL A 148 -9.67 -6.83 17.23
CA VAL A 148 -9.81 -6.70 15.76
C VAL A 148 -8.44 -6.69 15.09
N VAL A 149 -8.31 -7.56 14.08
CA VAL A 149 -7.18 -7.63 13.16
C VAL A 149 -7.53 -6.81 11.92
N VAL A 150 -6.81 -5.72 11.66
CA VAL A 150 -6.99 -4.85 10.50
C VAL A 150 -5.88 -5.11 9.49
N LEU A 151 -6.25 -5.56 8.30
CA LEU A 151 -5.30 -6.00 7.28
C LEU A 151 -5.37 -5.17 6.00
N GLU A 152 -4.22 -4.65 5.58
CA GLU A 152 -4.03 -4.24 4.19
C GLU A 152 -3.64 -5.47 3.35
N LEU A 153 -4.36 -5.74 2.26
CA LEU A 153 -4.07 -6.87 1.39
C LEU A 153 -3.81 -6.42 -0.05
N SER A 154 -2.74 -6.95 -0.64
CA SER A 154 -2.44 -6.80 -2.07
C SER A 154 -3.21 -7.84 -2.90
N SER A 155 -3.34 -7.60 -4.21
CA SER A 155 -3.87 -8.61 -5.15
C SER A 155 -3.00 -9.87 -5.17
N PHE A 156 -1.69 -9.72 -4.98
CA PHE A 156 -0.73 -10.83 -4.96
C PHE A 156 -0.96 -11.79 -3.79
N GLN A 157 -1.18 -11.25 -2.58
CA GLN A 157 -1.52 -12.06 -1.41
C GLN A 157 -2.86 -12.76 -1.60
N LEU A 158 -3.88 -12.04 -2.09
CA LEU A 158 -5.23 -12.60 -2.27
C LEU A 158 -5.30 -13.71 -3.32
N GLN A 159 -4.42 -13.72 -4.34
CA GLN A 159 -4.38 -14.82 -5.33
C GLN A 159 -4.15 -16.19 -4.70
N ALA A 160 -3.37 -16.24 -3.64
CA ALA A 160 -3.03 -17.48 -2.93
C ALA A 160 -3.77 -17.62 -1.58
N CYS A 161 -4.92 -16.93 -1.42
CA CYS A 161 -5.84 -17.11 -0.30
C CYS A 161 -7.05 -17.93 -0.73
N THR A 162 -7.33 -19.02 0.00
CA THR A 162 -8.43 -19.95 -0.30
C THR A 162 -9.49 -19.97 0.80
N HIS A 163 -9.11 -19.91 2.07
CA HIS A 163 -9.99 -19.95 3.23
C HIS A 163 -10.08 -18.63 3.97
N PHE A 164 -9.23 -17.66 3.63
CA PHE A 164 -9.26 -16.34 4.26
C PHE A 164 -10.68 -15.78 4.29
N HIS A 165 -11.15 -15.41 5.47
CA HIS A 165 -12.48 -14.88 5.72
C HIS A 165 -12.37 -13.58 6.52
N ALA A 166 -12.91 -12.49 5.99
CA ALA A 166 -12.98 -11.21 6.66
C ALA A 166 -14.43 -10.89 7.05
N HIS A 167 -14.68 -10.54 8.30
CA HIS A 167 -16.02 -10.13 8.79
C HIS A 167 -16.46 -8.84 8.09
N VAL A 168 -15.53 -7.93 7.86
CA VAL A 168 -15.76 -6.72 7.06
C VAL A 168 -14.62 -6.56 6.07
N ALA A 169 -14.94 -6.50 4.78
CA ALA A 169 -13.97 -6.30 3.74
C ALA A 169 -14.32 -5.09 2.86
N ALA A 170 -13.31 -4.35 2.40
CA ALA A 170 -13.54 -3.16 1.59
C ALA A 170 -12.64 -3.09 0.34
N ILE A 171 -13.23 -2.64 -0.78
CA ILE A 171 -12.52 -2.24 -2.00
C ILE A 171 -12.90 -0.80 -2.36
N PRO A 172 -12.11 0.19 -1.95
CA PRO A 172 -12.37 1.61 -2.26
C PRO A 172 -12.31 1.93 -3.75
N ASN A 173 -11.41 1.31 -4.49
CA ASN A 173 -11.26 1.52 -5.94
C ASN A 173 -10.47 0.40 -6.60
N ILE A 174 -10.70 0.22 -7.91
CA ILE A 174 -9.86 -0.56 -8.82
C ILE A 174 -9.59 0.29 -10.04
N THR A 175 -8.31 0.55 -10.33
CA THR A 175 -7.83 1.26 -11.52
C THR A 175 -6.61 0.54 -12.08
N PRO A 176 -6.24 0.73 -13.35
CA PRO A 176 -5.11 0.03 -13.96
C PRO A 176 -3.82 0.18 -13.14
N ASN A 177 -3.27 -0.97 -12.73
CA ASN A 177 -2.00 -1.09 -12.02
C ASN A 177 -1.51 -2.55 -12.05
N HIS A 178 -0.22 -2.77 -11.88
CA HIS A 178 0.38 -4.11 -11.80
C HIS A 178 0.09 -5.03 -13.00
N LEU A 179 -0.03 -4.46 -14.22
CA LEU A 179 -0.18 -5.24 -15.46
C LEU A 179 1.14 -5.85 -15.96
N ASP A 180 2.23 -5.60 -15.24
CA ASP A 180 3.51 -6.31 -15.33
C ASP A 180 3.49 -7.64 -14.55
N TYR A 181 2.54 -7.80 -13.63
CA TYR A 181 2.35 -9.00 -12.81
C TYR A 181 1.10 -9.78 -13.23
N HIS A 182 -0.05 -9.12 -13.33
CA HIS A 182 -1.31 -9.70 -13.78
C HIS A 182 -1.41 -9.66 -15.30
N LYS A 183 -1.96 -10.71 -15.89
CA LYS A 183 -2.17 -10.83 -17.33
C LYS A 183 -2.97 -9.67 -17.91
N ASP A 184 -4.02 -9.25 -17.21
CA ASP A 184 -4.93 -8.20 -17.62
C ASP A 184 -5.70 -7.63 -16.41
N MET A 185 -6.57 -6.63 -16.66
CA MET A 185 -7.41 -6.03 -15.65
C MET A 185 -8.45 -6.98 -15.06
N ALA A 186 -8.89 -7.99 -15.81
CA ALA A 186 -9.86 -8.96 -15.33
C ALA A 186 -9.23 -9.83 -14.25
N GLU A 187 -8.03 -10.37 -14.48
CA GLU A 187 -7.28 -11.12 -13.46
C GLU A 187 -6.96 -10.28 -12.22
N TYR A 188 -6.57 -9.00 -12.44
CA TYR A 188 -6.30 -8.09 -11.33
C TYR A 188 -7.54 -7.83 -10.46
N THR A 189 -8.69 -7.64 -11.09
CA THR A 189 -9.98 -7.43 -10.43
C THR A 189 -10.42 -8.70 -9.69
N GLU A 190 -10.38 -9.85 -10.37
CA GLU A 190 -10.68 -11.15 -9.78
C GLU A 190 -9.84 -11.42 -8.52
N ALA A 191 -8.52 -11.17 -8.61
CA ALA A 191 -7.62 -11.35 -7.47
C ALA A 191 -8.05 -10.49 -6.26
N LYS A 192 -8.54 -9.27 -6.48
CA LYS A 192 -9.02 -8.40 -5.38
C LYS A 192 -10.36 -8.85 -4.84
N PHE A 193 -11.28 -9.28 -5.70
CA PHE A 193 -12.60 -9.75 -5.27
C PHE A 193 -12.56 -11.03 -4.44
N ARG A 194 -11.45 -11.78 -4.46
CA ARG A 194 -11.22 -12.91 -3.55
C ARG A 194 -11.29 -12.54 -2.06
N ILE A 195 -11.14 -11.25 -1.69
CA ILE A 195 -11.32 -10.78 -0.31
C ILE A 195 -12.72 -11.07 0.24
N PHE A 196 -13.73 -11.20 -0.65
CA PHE A 196 -15.11 -11.50 -0.29
C PHE A 196 -15.48 -12.99 -0.41
N ARG A 197 -14.56 -13.82 -0.95
CA ARG A 197 -14.85 -15.20 -1.39
C ARG A 197 -15.53 -16.07 -0.33
N ASN A 198 -15.10 -15.95 0.90
CA ASN A 198 -15.57 -16.79 2.00
C ASN A 198 -16.54 -16.05 2.94
N GLN A 199 -16.93 -14.82 2.60
CA GLN A 199 -17.93 -14.09 3.37
C GLN A 199 -19.28 -14.79 3.33
N THR A 200 -20.04 -14.63 4.42
CA THR A 200 -21.37 -15.16 4.66
C THR A 200 -22.39 -14.00 4.70
N PRO A 201 -23.69 -14.25 4.78
CA PRO A 201 -24.71 -13.18 4.90
C PRO A 201 -24.58 -12.29 6.15
N GLU A 202 -23.87 -12.75 7.16
CA GLU A 202 -23.60 -11.99 8.40
C GLU A 202 -22.49 -10.95 8.20
N ASP A 203 -21.64 -11.14 7.20
CA ASP A 203 -20.48 -10.29 6.91
C ASP A 203 -20.85 -9.06 6.06
N LEU A 204 -19.92 -8.12 5.93
CA LEU A 204 -20.14 -6.89 5.19
C LEU A 204 -19.05 -6.66 4.11
N ALA A 205 -19.50 -6.49 2.87
CA ALA A 205 -18.70 -6.02 1.75
C ALA A 205 -18.94 -4.52 1.51
N ILE A 206 -17.88 -3.71 1.58
CA ILE A 206 -17.94 -2.26 1.34
C ILE A 206 -17.22 -1.94 0.03
N LEU A 207 -17.93 -1.35 -0.92
CA LEU A 207 -17.47 -1.15 -2.28
C LEU A 207 -17.69 0.28 -2.75
N SER A 208 -16.80 0.74 -3.66
CA SER A 208 -17.09 1.93 -4.46
C SER A 208 -18.32 1.70 -5.33
N PRO A 209 -19.21 2.70 -5.50
CA PRO A 209 -20.33 2.63 -6.45
C PRO A 209 -19.92 2.25 -7.87
N ALA A 210 -18.69 2.63 -8.28
CA ALA A 210 -18.13 2.28 -9.58
C ALA A 210 -17.88 0.77 -9.78
N LEU A 211 -17.91 -0.03 -8.71
CA LEU A 211 -17.71 -1.49 -8.74
C LEU A 211 -19.03 -2.28 -8.67
N ARG A 212 -20.18 -1.62 -8.84
CA ARG A 212 -21.50 -2.27 -8.73
C ARG A 212 -21.68 -3.44 -9.69
N GLU A 213 -21.39 -3.23 -10.99
CA GLU A 213 -21.51 -4.29 -12.00
C GLU A 213 -20.57 -5.46 -11.72
N GLU A 214 -19.39 -5.15 -11.18
CA GLU A 214 -18.42 -6.16 -10.81
C GLU A 214 -18.89 -6.97 -9.60
N ALA A 215 -19.46 -6.31 -8.58
CA ALA A 215 -20.02 -6.98 -7.41
C ALA A 215 -21.19 -7.92 -7.78
N GLU A 216 -22.05 -7.49 -8.71
CA GLU A 216 -23.14 -8.31 -9.24
C GLU A 216 -22.61 -9.55 -9.99
N ARG A 217 -21.54 -9.39 -10.80
CA ARG A 217 -20.90 -10.49 -11.51
C ARG A 217 -20.31 -11.54 -10.58
N HIS A 218 -19.75 -11.11 -9.44
CA HIS A 218 -19.17 -11.99 -8.43
C HIS A 218 -20.19 -12.63 -7.47
N HIS A 219 -21.46 -12.31 -7.56
CA HIS A 219 -22.54 -12.89 -6.75
C HIS A 219 -22.19 -12.93 -5.26
N LEU A 220 -21.78 -11.78 -4.69
CA LEU A 220 -21.36 -11.70 -3.29
C LEU A 220 -22.48 -12.20 -2.36
N ARG A 221 -22.13 -13.06 -1.41
CA ARG A 221 -23.08 -13.62 -0.42
C ARG A 221 -23.30 -12.72 0.78
N SER A 222 -22.34 -11.85 1.08
CA SER A 222 -22.40 -10.91 2.19
C SER A 222 -23.37 -9.74 1.94
N ARG A 223 -23.69 -9.02 2.97
CA ARG A 223 -24.36 -7.71 2.85
C ARG A 223 -23.46 -6.77 2.06
N VAL A 224 -23.97 -6.15 1.02
CA VAL A 224 -23.21 -5.22 0.17
C VAL A 224 -23.59 -3.79 0.48
N MET A 225 -22.61 -2.96 0.76
CA MET A 225 -22.75 -1.52 0.98
C MET A 225 -21.87 -0.74 -0.01
N TYR A 226 -22.46 0.26 -0.66
CA TYR A 226 -21.74 1.23 -1.47
C TYR A 226 -21.55 2.50 -0.67
N PHE A 227 -20.28 2.91 -0.46
CA PHE A 227 -19.99 4.12 0.29
C PHE A 227 -20.10 5.36 -0.60
N GLU A 228 -20.45 6.48 0.02
CA GLU A 228 -20.42 7.81 -0.59
C GLU A 228 -19.80 8.80 0.38
N ALA A 229 -18.85 9.61 -0.11
CA ALA A 229 -18.30 10.70 0.68
C ALA A 229 -19.36 11.77 0.90
N CYS A 230 -19.79 11.95 2.13
CA CYS A 230 -20.87 12.86 2.50
C CYS A 230 -20.39 14.09 3.30
N GLY A 231 -19.06 14.31 3.39
CA GLY A 231 -18.48 15.42 4.16
C GLY A 231 -18.68 15.29 5.67
N ARG A 232 -18.85 14.08 6.18
CA ARG A 232 -19.04 13.77 7.60
C ARG A 232 -17.93 14.29 8.48
N PHE A 233 -16.67 14.08 8.05
CA PHE A 233 -15.47 14.40 8.82
C PHE A 233 -14.90 15.78 8.45
N ARG A 234 -15.55 16.86 8.88
CA ARG A 234 -15.20 18.25 8.50
C ARG A 234 -13.85 18.73 9.02
N LYS A 235 -13.35 18.16 10.11
CA LYS A 235 -12.10 18.55 10.77
C LYS A 235 -10.92 17.66 10.39
N MET A 236 -11.07 16.85 9.34
CA MET A 236 -10.01 15.96 8.87
C MET A 236 -8.80 16.76 8.35
N GLN A 237 -7.60 16.37 8.76
CA GLN A 237 -6.35 17.00 8.32
C GLN A 237 -5.85 16.46 6.97
N LEU A 238 -6.41 15.37 6.48
CA LEU A 238 -6.05 14.78 5.20
C LEU A 238 -6.62 15.59 4.03
N ILE A 239 -5.77 15.81 3.01
CA ILE A 239 -6.11 16.63 1.84
C ILE A 239 -6.76 15.76 0.75
N GLY A 240 -7.85 16.26 0.14
CA GLY A 240 -8.46 15.72 -1.07
C GLY A 240 -9.67 14.81 -0.83
N ARG A 241 -10.61 14.84 -1.79
CA ARG A 241 -11.88 14.08 -1.75
C ARG A 241 -11.68 12.58 -1.57
N HIS A 242 -10.63 12.01 -2.16
CA HIS A 242 -10.31 10.59 -2.00
C HIS A 242 -10.02 10.21 -0.53
N ASN A 243 -9.57 11.16 0.31
CA ASN A 243 -9.40 10.92 1.73
C ASN A 243 -10.72 11.02 2.51
N GLU A 244 -11.68 11.81 2.03
CA GLU A 244 -13.05 11.78 2.54
C GLU A 244 -13.68 10.39 2.28
N GLU A 245 -13.46 9.83 1.08
CA GLU A 245 -13.87 8.48 0.70
C GLU A 245 -13.19 7.43 1.59
N ASN A 246 -11.88 7.53 1.80
CA ASN A 246 -11.14 6.63 2.70
C ASN A 246 -11.67 6.69 4.14
N ALA A 247 -12.01 7.89 4.64
CA ALA A 247 -12.56 8.08 5.98
C ALA A 247 -13.99 7.53 6.10
N GLU A 248 -14.80 7.67 5.06
CA GLU A 248 -16.14 7.08 5.03
C GLU A 248 -16.09 5.55 5.02
N VAL A 249 -15.22 4.94 4.20
CA VAL A 249 -14.99 3.49 4.25
C VAL A 249 -14.53 3.07 5.64
N ALA A 250 -13.57 3.78 6.22
CA ALA A 250 -13.06 3.47 7.55
C ALA A 250 -14.15 3.54 8.62
N TRP A 251 -15.04 4.53 8.53
CA TRP A 251 -16.20 4.67 9.42
C TRP A 251 -17.17 3.50 9.29
N GLN A 252 -17.53 3.12 8.06
CA GLN A 252 -18.44 1.99 7.85
C GLN A 252 -17.88 0.68 8.44
N VAL A 253 -16.57 0.47 8.31
CA VAL A 253 -15.87 -0.66 8.94
C VAL A 253 -15.92 -0.55 10.47
N ALA A 254 -15.50 0.57 11.03
CA ALA A 254 -15.42 0.77 12.48
C ALA A 254 -16.80 0.64 13.17
N ARG A 255 -17.85 1.16 12.53
CA ARG A 255 -19.23 1.06 12.98
C ARG A 255 -19.71 -0.39 13.09
N GLU A 256 -19.32 -1.25 12.15
CA GLU A 256 -19.68 -2.68 12.19
C GLU A 256 -19.05 -3.39 13.39
N PHE A 257 -17.91 -2.90 13.88
CA PHE A 257 -17.29 -3.35 15.13
C PHE A 257 -17.76 -2.58 16.38
N GLY A 258 -18.82 -1.81 16.29
CA GLY A 258 -19.48 -1.15 17.42
C GLY A 258 -18.88 0.18 17.86
N VAL A 259 -18.06 0.83 17.03
CA VAL A 259 -17.57 2.20 17.30
C VAL A 259 -18.69 3.19 17.05
N ASP A 260 -18.88 4.16 17.94
CA ASP A 260 -19.83 5.26 17.74
C ASP A 260 -19.23 6.39 16.88
N LEU A 261 -20.10 7.27 16.37
CA LEU A 261 -19.68 8.36 15.49
C LEU A 261 -18.75 9.36 16.18
N GLU A 262 -18.99 9.65 17.45
CA GLU A 262 -18.19 10.62 18.21
C GLU A 262 -16.76 10.14 18.38
N ALA A 263 -16.53 8.87 18.67
CA ALA A 263 -15.19 8.26 18.71
C ALA A 263 -14.53 8.31 17.34
N ALA A 264 -15.27 8.01 16.26
CA ALA A 264 -14.74 8.11 14.91
C ALA A 264 -14.34 9.55 14.53
N GLU A 265 -15.15 10.55 14.90
CA GLU A 265 -14.83 11.97 14.68
C GLU A 265 -13.57 12.39 15.43
N ARG A 266 -13.42 12.02 16.71
CA ARG A 266 -12.19 12.29 17.50
C ARG A 266 -10.97 11.62 16.86
N ALA A 267 -11.12 10.37 16.43
CA ALA A 267 -10.04 9.64 15.75
C ALA A 267 -9.57 10.35 14.48
N VAL A 268 -10.50 10.82 13.64
CA VAL A 268 -10.17 11.52 12.38
C VAL A 268 -9.59 12.91 12.64
N GLU A 269 -10.08 13.64 13.63
CA GLU A 269 -9.58 14.97 14.00
C GLU A 269 -8.12 14.89 14.51
N SER A 270 -7.80 13.85 15.30
CA SER A 270 -6.45 13.61 15.82
C SER A 270 -5.53 12.88 14.84
N PHE A 271 -6.06 12.31 13.75
CA PHE A 271 -5.31 11.49 12.80
C PHE A 271 -4.27 12.32 12.06
N LYS A 272 -3.01 11.98 12.27
CA LYS A 272 -1.91 12.62 11.53
C LYS A 272 -1.74 11.95 10.17
N PRO A 273 -1.59 12.76 9.11
CA PRO A 273 -1.27 12.22 7.78
C PRO A 273 -0.07 11.27 7.83
N ILE A 274 -0.13 10.21 7.03
CA ILE A 274 0.99 9.28 6.87
C ILE A 274 2.16 10.09 6.30
N PRO A 275 3.35 10.05 6.93
CA PRO A 275 4.49 10.82 6.45
C PRO A 275 4.76 10.61 4.96
N HIS A 276 5.05 11.69 4.25
CA HIS A 276 5.37 11.71 2.83
C HIS A 276 4.21 11.33 1.88
N ARG A 277 2.96 11.32 2.36
CA ARG A 277 1.75 11.08 1.54
C ARG A 277 0.80 12.27 1.66
N LEU A 278 0.82 13.18 0.70
CA LEU A 278 0.08 14.46 0.71
C LEU A 278 0.16 15.15 2.10
N GLU A 279 1.31 15.00 2.75
CA GLU A 279 1.59 15.52 4.08
C GLU A 279 1.68 17.05 4.02
N ARG A 280 0.79 17.74 4.73
CA ARG A 280 0.90 19.18 4.92
C ARG A 280 2.10 19.47 5.82
N VAL A 281 3.14 20.10 5.25
CA VAL A 281 4.37 20.42 5.98
C VAL A 281 4.18 21.69 6.80
N CYS A 282 3.84 22.79 6.12
CA CYS A 282 3.54 24.07 6.71
C CYS A 282 2.82 24.98 5.70
N GLU A 283 2.40 26.12 6.17
CA GLU A 283 1.98 27.26 5.31
C GLU A 283 2.81 28.48 5.68
N LYS A 284 3.54 29.07 4.73
CA LYS A 284 4.36 30.27 4.89
C LYS A 284 3.93 31.33 3.88
N HIS A 285 3.72 32.57 4.33
CA HIS A 285 3.29 33.69 3.47
C HIS A 285 2.06 33.37 2.59
N GLY A 286 1.13 32.55 3.09
CA GLY A 286 -0.05 32.09 2.36
C GLY A 286 0.22 31.01 1.31
N VAL A 287 1.46 30.50 1.21
CA VAL A 287 1.85 29.38 0.35
C VAL A 287 1.84 28.09 1.15
N LEU A 288 1.08 27.09 0.70
CA LEU A 288 1.02 25.78 1.31
C LEU A 288 2.12 24.85 0.77
N TYR A 289 2.86 24.19 1.64
CA TYR A 289 3.88 23.20 1.28
C TYR A 289 3.37 21.79 1.55
N VAL A 290 3.35 20.94 0.51
CA VAL A 290 2.81 19.58 0.58
C VAL A 290 3.88 18.57 0.16
N ASN A 291 4.13 17.60 1.03
CA ASN A 291 5.08 16.52 0.82
C ASN A 291 4.35 15.25 0.40
N ASP A 292 4.49 14.88 -0.86
CA ASP A 292 3.98 13.62 -1.42
C ASP A 292 5.13 12.79 -2.03
N SER A 293 6.25 12.74 -1.35
CA SER A 293 7.44 11.98 -1.81
C SER A 293 7.14 10.50 -2.06
N LYS A 294 6.06 9.95 -1.49
CA LYS A 294 5.58 8.59 -1.72
C LYS A 294 4.96 8.39 -3.12
N ALA A 295 4.62 9.47 -3.83
CA ALA A 295 4.14 9.43 -5.22
C ALA A 295 5.29 9.05 -6.17
N THR A 296 5.56 7.76 -6.29
CA THR A 296 6.64 7.21 -7.13
C THR A 296 6.16 6.72 -8.50
N THR A 297 4.91 6.99 -8.87
CA THR A 297 4.27 6.63 -10.13
C THR A 297 3.47 7.78 -10.70
N VAL A 298 3.21 7.75 -12.02
CA VAL A 298 2.40 8.76 -12.72
C VAL A 298 0.98 8.82 -12.18
N SER A 299 0.36 7.67 -11.87
CA SER A 299 -0.99 7.63 -11.27
C SER A 299 -1.06 8.24 -9.87
N SER A 300 0.02 8.14 -9.08
CA SER A 300 0.09 8.80 -7.79
C SER A 300 0.17 10.32 -7.93
N LEU A 301 0.96 10.83 -8.90
CA LEU A 301 1.00 12.25 -9.23
C LEU A 301 -0.37 12.76 -9.69
N GLU A 302 -1.07 12.00 -10.53
CA GLU A 302 -2.44 12.33 -10.96
C GLU A 302 -3.36 12.52 -9.75
N THR A 303 -3.34 11.58 -8.82
CA THR A 303 -4.11 11.63 -7.57
C THR A 303 -3.75 12.88 -6.75
N ALA A 304 -2.46 13.18 -6.64
CA ALA A 304 -1.98 14.35 -5.92
C ALA A 304 -2.46 15.66 -6.54
N LEU A 305 -2.37 15.80 -7.87
CA LEU A 305 -2.84 17.00 -8.58
C LEU A 305 -4.37 17.18 -8.45
N LYS A 306 -5.14 16.09 -8.57
CA LYS A 306 -6.60 16.12 -8.37
C LYS A 306 -7.00 16.55 -6.95
N ALA A 307 -6.15 16.25 -5.96
CA ALA A 307 -6.39 16.61 -4.56
C ALA A 307 -6.17 18.11 -4.26
N MET A 308 -5.47 18.84 -5.12
CA MET A 308 -5.16 20.24 -4.89
C MET A 308 -6.31 21.15 -5.34
N ASN A 309 -6.70 22.08 -4.44
CA ASN A 309 -7.74 23.09 -4.68
C ASN A 309 -7.14 24.49 -4.92
N ARG A 310 -5.82 24.60 -4.96
CA ARG A 310 -5.05 25.83 -5.19
C ARG A 310 -4.14 25.63 -6.39
N PRO A 311 -3.68 26.69 -7.09
CA PRO A 311 -2.67 26.56 -8.13
C PRO A 311 -1.39 25.89 -7.62
N VAL A 312 -0.82 24.98 -8.40
CA VAL A 312 0.31 24.14 -8.00
C VAL A 312 1.61 24.60 -8.65
N LEU A 313 2.65 24.77 -7.84
CA LEU A 313 4.04 24.77 -8.27
C LEU A 313 4.60 23.38 -7.98
N LEU A 314 4.91 22.62 -9.03
CA LEU A 314 5.19 21.19 -8.94
C LEU A 314 6.69 20.90 -8.87
N LEU A 315 7.10 20.11 -7.86
CA LEU A 315 8.41 19.47 -7.76
C LEU A 315 8.28 18.02 -8.22
N CYS A 316 8.93 17.65 -9.32
CA CYS A 316 8.90 16.29 -9.88
C CYS A 316 10.27 15.85 -10.36
N GLY A 317 10.44 14.51 -10.57
CA GLY A 317 11.69 13.95 -11.05
C GLY A 317 12.37 13.01 -10.07
N GLY A 318 13.46 12.37 -10.55
CA GLY A 318 14.16 11.27 -9.90
C GLY A 318 14.40 10.12 -10.88
N LYS A 319 14.50 8.87 -10.43
CA LYS A 319 14.70 7.69 -11.27
C LYS A 319 13.38 7.21 -11.87
N TRP A 320 13.26 7.28 -13.20
CA TRP A 320 12.05 6.88 -13.93
C TRP A 320 11.77 5.36 -13.81
N LYS A 321 10.47 5.02 -13.70
CA LYS A 321 9.99 3.64 -13.56
C LYS A 321 8.93 3.25 -14.59
N GLY A 322 8.63 4.14 -15.54
CA GLY A 322 7.58 3.93 -16.53
C GLY A 322 6.28 4.69 -16.22
N GLY A 323 5.36 4.65 -17.17
CA GLY A 323 4.07 5.32 -17.14
C GLY A 323 3.91 6.34 -18.28
N ASP A 324 2.72 6.91 -18.42
CA ASP A 324 2.39 7.89 -19.46
C ASP A 324 2.17 9.29 -18.85
N LEU A 325 3.21 10.13 -18.89
CA LEU A 325 3.11 11.54 -18.47
C LEU A 325 2.24 12.37 -19.40
N LYS A 326 2.09 11.98 -20.68
CA LYS A 326 1.28 12.72 -21.66
C LYS A 326 -0.20 12.65 -21.32
N ALA A 327 -0.64 11.56 -20.72
CA ALA A 327 -2.02 11.41 -20.24
C ALA A 327 -2.39 12.49 -19.21
N LEU A 328 -1.41 13.05 -18.49
CA LEU A 328 -1.64 14.10 -17.49
C LEU A 328 -1.70 15.52 -18.06
N ILE A 329 -1.46 15.72 -19.36
CA ILE A 329 -1.43 17.07 -19.98
C ILE A 329 -2.66 17.93 -19.64
N PRO A 330 -3.91 17.41 -19.73
CA PRO A 330 -5.08 18.22 -19.39
C PRO A 330 -5.04 18.71 -17.94
N LEU A 331 -4.69 17.83 -17.01
CA LEU A 331 -4.64 18.12 -15.58
C LEU A 331 -3.47 19.07 -15.23
N VAL A 332 -2.31 18.88 -15.89
CA VAL A 332 -1.16 19.78 -15.73
C VAL A 332 -1.50 21.20 -16.19
N ARG A 333 -2.18 21.35 -17.34
CA ARG A 333 -2.64 22.66 -17.83
C ARG A 333 -3.64 23.34 -16.90
N GLU A 334 -4.50 22.55 -16.27
CA GLU A 334 -5.52 23.07 -15.36
C GLU A 334 -4.93 23.51 -14.02
N LYS A 335 -4.04 22.69 -13.45
CA LYS A 335 -3.61 22.80 -12.04
C LYS A 335 -2.23 23.41 -11.85
N VAL A 336 -1.30 23.20 -12.80
CA VAL A 336 0.13 23.46 -12.58
C VAL A 336 0.54 24.79 -13.22
N ARG A 337 1.02 25.73 -12.41
CA ARG A 337 1.54 27.01 -12.89
C ARG A 337 2.95 26.92 -13.45
N CYS A 338 3.82 26.16 -12.78
CA CYS A 338 5.16 25.87 -13.24
C CYS A 338 5.71 24.58 -12.59
N VAL A 339 6.76 24.03 -13.20
CA VAL A 339 7.44 22.82 -12.77
C VAL A 339 8.90 23.14 -12.48
N ALA A 340 9.41 22.71 -11.32
CA ALA A 340 10.83 22.61 -11.06
C ALA A 340 11.19 21.11 -10.96
N GLY A 341 11.75 20.57 -12.03
CA GLY A 341 12.20 19.20 -12.08
C GLY A 341 13.57 19.02 -11.46
N PHE A 342 13.89 17.78 -11.00
CA PHE A 342 15.20 17.46 -10.43
C PHE A 342 15.59 15.99 -10.68
N GLY A 343 16.91 15.69 -10.59
CA GLY A 343 17.44 14.34 -10.75
C GLY A 343 17.46 13.84 -12.20
N ALA A 344 17.42 12.51 -12.37
CA ALA A 344 17.86 11.82 -13.59
C ALA A 344 16.86 11.79 -14.76
N SER A 345 15.56 12.15 -14.58
CA SER A 345 14.52 11.93 -15.61
C SER A 345 14.17 13.16 -16.46
N ARG A 346 15.10 14.11 -16.61
CA ARG A 346 14.89 15.39 -17.33
C ARG A 346 14.25 15.22 -18.70
N GLU A 347 14.86 14.45 -19.57
CA GLU A 347 14.44 14.28 -20.96
C GLU A 347 13.00 13.73 -21.08
N ILE A 348 12.63 12.85 -20.16
CA ILE A 348 11.30 12.22 -20.14
C ILE A 348 10.22 13.25 -19.84
N PHE A 349 10.42 14.07 -18.81
CA PHE A 349 9.46 15.12 -18.44
C PHE A 349 9.43 16.25 -19.47
N GLU A 350 10.60 16.69 -19.97
CA GLU A 350 10.66 17.70 -21.03
C GLU A 350 9.97 17.20 -22.31
N SER A 351 10.19 15.96 -22.73
CA SER A 351 9.51 15.36 -23.89
C SER A 351 7.98 15.29 -23.72
N ALA A 352 7.49 15.10 -22.50
CA ALA A 352 6.06 15.03 -22.24
C ALA A 352 5.38 16.41 -22.12
N TRP A 353 6.04 17.40 -21.46
CA TRP A 353 5.40 18.62 -21.03
C TRP A 353 6.02 19.91 -21.59
N LYS A 354 7.01 19.83 -22.50
CA LYS A 354 7.57 21.01 -23.18
C LYS A 354 6.46 21.73 -23.97
N GLY A 355 6.32 23.03 -23.71
CA GLY A 355 5.24 23.85 -24.29
C GLY A 355 3.84 23.64 -23.68
N VAL A 356 3.72 22.79 -22.66
CA VAL A 356 2.48 22.58 -21.91
C VAL A 356 2.46 23.48 -20.67
N VAL A 357 3.56 23.56 -19.94
CA VAL A 357 3.74 24.30 -18.70
C VAL A 357 5.19 24.83 -18.62
N PRO A 358 5.43 26.04 -18.05
CA PRO A 358 6.78 26.52 -17.78
C PRO A 358 7.56 25.51 -16.90
N MET A 359 8.76 25.12 -17.35
CA MET A 359 9.54 24.09 -16.68
C MET A 359 11.01 24.47 -16.62
N GLU A 360 11.62 24.26 -15.46
CA GLU A 360 13.06 24.36 -15.23
C GLU A 360 13.57 23.06 -14.59
N TRP A 361 14.84 22.73 -14.80
CA TRP A 361 15.43 21.51 -14.28
C TRP A 361 16.69 21.76 -13.46
N TYR A 362 16.78 21.12 -12.30
CA TYR A 362 17.83 21.29 -11.32
C TYR A 362 18.56 19.98 -11.02
N PRO A 363 19.84 20.00 -10.63
CA PRO A 363 20.57 18.77 -10.31
C PRO A 363 20.05 18.08 -9.04
N THR A 364 19.53 18.84 -8.07
CA THR A 364 19.05 18.32 -6.78
C THR A 364 17.74 19.00 -6.33
N LEU A 365 17.14 18.49 -5.29
CA LEU A 365 15.86 18.97 -4.77
C LEU A 365 15.95 20.41 -4.21
N LYS A 366 17.03 20.75 -3.49
CA LYS A 366 17.14 22.06 -2.80
C LYS A 366 17.02 23.25 -3.75
N PRO A 367 17.81 23.40 -4.82
CA PRO A 367 17.65 24.54 -5.74
C PRO A 367 16.29 24.53 -6.47
N ALA A 368 15.66 23.37 -6.68
CA ALA A 368 14.33 23.28 -7.25
C ALA A 368 13.28 23.87 -6.29
N VAL A 369 13.35 23.58 -5.00
CA VAL A 369 12.46 24.14 -3.97
C VAL A 369 12.67 25.64 -3.85
N GLU A 370 13.92 26.11 -3.78
CA GLU A 370 14.26 27.54 -3.69
C GLU A 370 13.75 28.34 -4.90
N SER A 371 13.86 27.78 -6.11
CA SER A 371 13.28 28.40 -7.32
C SER A 371 11.76 28.56 -7.21
N LEU A 372 11.03 27.54 -6.75
CA LEU A 372 9.59 27.65 -6.61
C LEU A 372 9.19 28.58 -5.46
N TYR A 373 9.97 28.62 -4.39
CA TYR A 373 9.73 29.57 -3.29
C TYR A 373 9.72 31.01 -3.78
N HIS A 374 10.67 31.41 -4.64
CA HIS A 374 10.73 32.76 -5.20
C HIS A 374 9.63 33.06 -6.24
N LYS A 375 9.01 32.06 -6.83
CA LYS A 375 7.93 32.19 -7.84
C LYS A 375 6.53 32.10 -7.24
N ALA A 376 6.42 31.56 -6.02
CA ALA A 376 5.14 31.35 -5.36
C ALA A 376 4.53 32.67 -4.85
N VAL A 377 3.22 32.74 -4.91
CA VAL A 377 2.43 33.83 -4.35
C VAL A 377 1.40 33.30 -3.36
N SER A 378 0.89 34.14 -2.48
CA SER A 378 -0.16 33.77 -1.54
C SER A 378 -1.33 33.09 -2.26
N GLY A 379 -1.78 31.95 -1.76
CA GLY A 379 -2.81 31.12 -2.37
C GLY A 379 -2.27 29.95 -3.17
N ASP A 380 -0.97 29.88 -3.45
CA ASP A 380 -0.35 28.74 -4.15
C ASP A 380 -0.07 27.53 -3.26
N VAL A 381 0.22 26.39 -3.91
CA VAL A 381 0.78 25.17 -3.28
C VAL A 381 2.12 24.84 -3.91
N ILE A 382 3.17 24.67 -3.12
CA ILE A 382 4.39 23.99 -3.56
C ILE A 382 4.24 22.49 -3.20
N LEU A 383 4.08 21.66 -4.23
CA LEU A 383 3.81 20.24 -4.12
C LEU A 383 5.03 19.42 -4.53
N LEU A 384 5.60 18.66 -3.60
CA LEU A 384 6.54 17.58 -3.94
C LEU A 384 5.75 16.32 -4.27
N SER A 385 5.56 15.99 -5.56
CA SER A 385 4.95 14.75 -6.03
C SER A 385 5.72 14.23 -7.24
N PRO A 386 6.78 13.46 -6.99
CA PRO A 386 7.86 13.21 -7.95
C PRO A 386 7.50 12.39 -9.17
N ALA A 387 6.48 11.52 -9.13
CA ALA A 387 6.13 10.51 -10.14
C ALA A 387 7.23 9.46 -10.44
N THR A 388 8.30 9.43 -9.65
CA THR A 388 9.51 8.64 -9.88
C THR A 388 10.04 8.02 -8.60
N ALA A 389 10.83 6.96 -8.72
CA ALA A 389 11.66 6.48 -7.60
C ALA A 389 12.71 7.54 -7.23
N SER A 390 13.30 7.40 -6.04
CA SER A 390 14.26 8.37 -5.48
C SER A 390 15.73 7.88 -5.49
N PHE A 391 15.97 6.68 -6.03
CA PHE A 391 17.25 5.98 -5.89
C PHE A 391 18.41 6.57 -6.72
N ASP A 392 18.18 7.65 -7.47
CA ASP A 392 19.23 8.43 -8.13
C ASP A 392 19.92 9.40 -7.18
N LEU A 393 19.21 9.99 -6.22
CA LEU A 393 19.72 10.99 -5.30
C LEU A 393 19.57 10.60 -3.81
N TYR A 394 18.73 9.61 -3.48
CA TYR A 394 18.39 9.24 -2.12
C TYR A 394 18.36 7.72 -1.93
N LYS A 395 18.58 7.25 -0.71
CA LYS A 395 18.44 5.83 -0.34
C LYS A 395 16.99 5.32 -0.38
N GLY A 396 16.01 6.22 -0.50
CA GLY A 396 14.60 5.89 -0.53
C GLY A 396 13.71 7.14 -0.48
N MET A 397 12.40 6.96 -0.73
CA MET A 397 11.44 8.07 -0.81
C MET A 397 11.26 8.80 0.54
N ALA A 398 11.45 8.14 1.67
CA ALA A 398 11.38 8.76 2.99
C ALA A 398 12.51 9.77 3.20
N PHE A 399 13.73 9.46 2.74
CA PHE A 399 14.86 10.39 2.79
C PHE A 399 14.61 11.63 1.92
N ARG A 400 14.07 11.46 0.71
CA ARG A 400 13.68 12.57 -0.17
C ARG A 400 12.61 13.45 0.48
N GLY A 401 11.59 12.84 1.08
CA GLY A 401 10.54 13.58 1.76
C GLY A 401 11.02 14.29 3.03
N GLN A 402 11.95 13.70 3.78
CA GLN A 402 12.54 14.35 4.94
C GLN A 402 13.43 15.52 4.53
N ASP A 403 14.21 15.38 3.44
CA ASP A 403 15.03 16.46 2.90
C ASP A 403 14.16 17.64 2.46
N PHE A 404 13.04 17.39 1.77
CA PHE A 404 12.05 18.42 1.44
C PHE A 404 11.58 19.17 2.69
N LYS A 405 11.22 18.47 3.76
CA LYS A 405 10.78 19.11 5.02
C LYS A 405 11.88 19.97 5.64
N ASN A 406 13.11 19.50 5.61
CA ASN A 406 14.28 20.23 6.13
C ASN A 406 14.54 21.51 5.31
N ILE A 407 14.51 21.41 3.97
CA ILE A 407 14.69 22.57 3.07
C ILE A 407 13.58 23.60 3.33
N VAL A 408 12.33 23.18 3.36
CA VAL A 408 11.18 24.06 3.63
C VAL A 408 11.28 24.70 5.02
N GLY A 409 11.75 23.96 6.02
CA GLY A 409 12.01 24.50 7.37
C GLY A 409 13.03 25.62 7.39
N GLY A 410 14.04 25.58 6.50
CA GLY A 410 15.09 26.59 6.37
C GLY A 410 14.77 27.77 5.47
N LEU A 411 13.60 27.80 4.78
CA LEU A 411 13.17 28.96 4.02
C LEU A 411 12.76 30.12 4.96
N ALA A 412 13.03 31.35 4.55
CA ALA A 412 12.78 32.56 5.36
C ALA A 412 11.29 32.86 5.52
#